data_07606ece6cdeaaf2580276c1c91c770b
#
_entry.id   07606ece6cdeaaf2580276c1c91c770b
#
_cell.length_a   1.000
_cell.length_b   1.000
_cell.length_c   1.000
_cell.angle_alpha   90.00
_cell.angle_beta   90.00
_cell.angle_gamma   90.00
#
_symmetry.space_group_name_H-M   'P 1'
#
loop_
_entity.id
_entity.type
_entity.pdbx_description
1 polymer ?
#
loop_
_entity_poly.entity_id
_entity_poly.type
_entity_poly.pdbx_seq_one_letter_code
_entity_poly.pdbx_strand_id
1 'polypeptide(L)'
;MDQVGLQVSEYWDDINQDLLLSILKGVFAMTGADNEKFVDGHTYDVSKETDTAKQVFNVTTLNNALQKAVGQNKARFSLAIMHSQIATNLENLKLLEYLKYTDSDGIERNLTIAALNGRLVLVDDSMPTEEVPKSGTTPAYTKYTTYVLGEGAFEFTNPGAKVPFEMFRDPKTNGGQDTLYSRERICYAPYGISFTKSSMATLSPTDAELEMGVNWE
;
A
#
# COMPACT_ATOMS: atom_id res chain seq x y z
N MET A 1 16.28 4.34 -26.72
CA MET A 1 15.12 3.43 -26.53
C MET A 1 15.02 2.92 -25.09
N ASP A 2 16.14 2.60 -24.46
CA ASP A 2 16.14 2.03 -23.09
C ASP A 2 15.53 2.96 -22.03
N GLN A 3 15.76 4.28 -22.15
CA GLN A 3 15.23 5.26 -21.18
C GLN A 3 13.69 5.38 -21.23
N VAL A 4 13.09 5.33 -22.43
CA VAL A 4 11.62 5.37 -22.56
C VAL A 4 10.99 4.10 -22.00
N GLY A 5 11.63 2.93 -22.24
CA GLY A 5 11.18 1.67 -21.67
C GLY A 5 11.23 1.67 -20.13
N LEU A 6 12.30 2.22 -19.57
CA LEU A 6 12.44 2.36 -18.12
C LEU A 6 11.34 3.26 -17.52
N GLN A 7 11.11 4.43 -18.10
CA GLN A 7 10.06 5.36 -17.65
C GLN A 7 8.65 4.75 -17.74
N VAL A 8 8.37 3.96 -18.79
CA VAL A 8 7.08 3.26 -18.91
C VAL A 8 6.94 2.17 -17.84
N SER A 9 8.03 1.46 -17.52
CA SER A 9 8.02 0.46 -16.46
C SER A 9 7.76 1.11 -15.08
N GLU A 10 8.51 2.17 -14.75
CA GLU A 10 8.32 2.93 -13.50
C GLU A 10 6.88 3.46 -13.38
N TYR A 11 6.32 4.00 -14.47
CA TYR A 11 4.93 4.46 -14.48
C TYR A 11 3.92 3.34 -14.14
N TRP A 12 4.11 2.12 -14.70
CA TRP A 12 3.22 1.00 -14.39
C TRP A 12 3.42 0.47 -12.97
N ASP A 13 4.64 0.50 -12.45
CA ASP A 13 4.93 0.11 -11.07
C ASP A 13 4.21 1.05 -10.09
N ASP A 14 4.23 2.38 -10.32
CA ASP A 14 3.52 3.37 -9.52
C ASP A 14 2.00 3.14 -9.58
N ILE A 15 1.41 2.95 -10.77
CA ILE A 15 -0.01 2.66 -10.95
C ILE A 15 -0.42 1.37 -10.23
N ASN A 16 0.39 0.33 -10.28
CA ASN A 16 0.13 -0.94 -9.61
C ASN A 16 0.16 -0.79 -8.09
N GLN A 17 1.06 0.03 -7.57
CA GLN A 17 1.15 0.35 -6.14
C GLN A 17 -0.08 1.14 -5.68
N ASP A 18 -0.47 2.19 -6.39
CA ASP A 18 -1.65 2.99 -6.09
C ASP A 18 -2.93 2.14 -6.13
N LEU A 19 -3.06 1.26 -7.12
CA LEU A 19 -4.18 0.33 -7.22
C LEU A 19 -4.29 -0.58 -6.00
N LEU A 20 -3.16 -1.14 -5.54
CA LEU A 20 -3.12 -2.01 -4.37
C LEU A 20 -3.49 -1.24 -3.10
N LEU A 21 -3.03 0.00 -2.94
CA LEU A 21 -3.39 0.84 -1.81
C LEU A 21 -4.88 1.24 -1.82
N SER A 22 -5.45 1.53 -2.99
CA SER A 22 -6.87 1.83 -3.16
C SER A 22 -7.75 0.63 -2.79
N ILE A 23 -7.35 -0.59 -3.17
CA ILE A 23 -8.02 -1.83 -2.76
C ILE A 23 -7.96 -2.00 -1.23
N LEU A 24 -6.79 -1.84 -0.62
CA LEU A 24 -6.64 -1.95 0.84
C LEU A 24 -7.51 -0.94 1.58
N LYS A 25 -7.55 0.30 1.10
CA LYS A 25 -8.39 1.34 1.68
C LYS A 25 -9.87 0.97 1.63
N GLY A 26 -10.35 0.45 0.50
CA GLY A 26 -11.74 -0.03 0.35
C GLY A 26 -12.05 -1.23 1.23
N VAL A 27 -11.16 -2.22 1.29
CA VAL A 27 -11.33 -3.41 2.14
C VAL A 27 -11.43 -3.03 3.62
N PHE A 28 -10.59 -2.14 4.12
CA PHE A 28 -10.66 -1.67 5.50
C PHE A 28 -11.77 -0.64 5.77
N ALA A 29 -12.43 -0.13 4.73
CA ALA A 29 -13.62 0.72 4.82
C ALA A 29 -14.93 -0.07 4.68
N MET A 30 -14.89 -1.40 4.60
CA MET A 30 -16.10 -2.23 4.48
C MET A 30 -17.07 -1.98 5.63
N THR A 31 -18.37 -1.98 5.31
CA THR A 31 -19.48 -1.77 6.23
C THR A 31 -20.43 -2.97 6.21
N GLY A 32 -21.24 -3.11 7.27
CA GLY A 32 -22.15 -4.24 7.44
C GLY A 32 -21.70 -5.19 8.56
N ALA A 33 -22.63 -5.82 9.24
CA ALA A 33 -22.39 -6.51 10.51
C ALA A 33 -21.33 -7.61 10.47
N ASP A 34 -21.18 -8.31 9.35
CA ASP A 34 -20.16 -9.36 9.21
C ASP A 34 -18.82 -8.78 8.74
N ASN A 35 -18.85 -7.79 7.84
CA ASN A 35 -17.66 -7.08 7.37
C ASN A 35 -17.00 -6.26 8.48
N GLU A 36 -17.81 -5.59 9.34
CA GLU A 36 -17.30 -4.85 10.49
C GLU A 36 -16.55 -5.75 11.48
N LYS A 37 -16.97 -6.99 11.66
CA LYS A 37 -16.23 -7.96 12.50
C LYS A 37 -14.82 -8.25 11.94
N PHE A 38 -14.72 -8.36 10.62
CA PHE A 38 -13.41 -8.52 9.97
C PHE A 38 -12.55 -7.28 10.15
N VAL A 39 -13.09 -6.09 9.83
CA VAL A 39 -12.38 -4.81 9.95
C VAL A 39 -11.93 -4.57 11.38
N ASP A 40 -12.83 -4.69 12.35
CA ASP A 40 -12.51 -4.49 13.77
C ASP A 40 -11.50 -5.52 14.29
N GLY A 41 -11.59 -6.77 13.85
CA GLY A 41 -10.64 -7.82 14.21
C GLY A 41 -9.23 -7.56 13.70
N HIS A 42 -9.09 -6.91 12.54
CA HIS A 42 -7.83 -6.66 11.87
C HIS A 42 -7.33 -5.21 11.94
N THR A 43 -8.05 -4.34 12.65
CA THR A 43 -7.66 -2.94 12.87
C THR A 43 -7.24 -2.72 14.32
N TYR A 44 -6.11 -2.08 14.53
CA TYR A 44 -5.61 -1.66 15.84
C TYR A 44 -5.42 -0.14 15.85
N ASP A 45 -6.37 0.58 16.45
CA ASP A 45 -6.37 2.05 16.50
C ASP A 45 -5.79 2.55 17.83
N VAL A 46 -4.55 3.03 17.77
CA VAL A 46 -3.82 3.59 18.92
C VAL A 46 -4.21 5.04 19.22
N SER A 47 -4.89 5.74 18.30
CA SER A 47 -5.30 7.13 18.51
C SER A 47 -6.34 7.28 19.63
N LYS A 48 -7.03 6.20 19.98
CA LYS A 48 -8.04 6.12 21.05
C LYS A 48 -7.44 5.84 22.44
N GLU A 49 -6.13 5.59 22.54
CA GLU A 49 -5.46 5.40 23.82
C GLU A 49 -5.50 6.68 24.64
N THR A 50 -5.65 6.55 25.95
CA THR A 50 -5.67 7.70 26.89
C THR A 50 -4.28 8.26 27.18
N ASP A 51 -3.24 7.43 26.99
CA ASP A 51 -1.86 7.79 27.21
C ASP A 51 -1.23 8.24 25.88
N THR A 52 -0.84 9.49 25.80
CA THR A 52 -0.24 10.09 24.59
C THR A 52 1.04 9.38 24.15
N ALA A 53 1.80 8.78 25.08
CA ALA A 53 2.99 7.99 24.73
C ALA A 53 2.63 6.69 23.99
N LYS A 54 1.43 6.18 24.17
CA LYS A 54 0.92 4.98 23.48
C LYS A 54 0.23 5.29 22.17
N GLN A 55 -0.11 6.54 21.91
CA GLN A 55 -0.67 7.00 20.65
C GLN A 55 0.39 7.06 19.53
N VAL A 56 1.67 7.06 19.88
CA VAL A 56 2.78 7.06 18.91
C VAL A 56 3.09 5.63 18.48
N PHE A 57 3.24 5.43 17.18
CA PHE A 57 3.61 4.14 16.62
C PHE A 57 5.00 3.71 17.11
N ASN A 58 5.09 2.51 17.64
CA ASN A 58 6.34 1.90 18.13
C ASN A 58 6.33 0.38 17.91
N VAL A 59 7.40 -0.31 18.32
CA VAL A 59 7.52 -1.78 18.17
C VAL A 59 6.40 -2.53 18.88
N THR A 60 5.95 -2.04 20.04
CA THR A 60 4.86 -2.68 20.79
C THR A 60 3.53 -2.52 20.08
N THR A 61 3.31 -1.41 19.39
CA THR A 61 2.11 -1.17 18.57
C THR A 61 1.95 -2.24 17.49
N LEU A 62 3.03 -2.49 16.72
CA LEU A 62 3.02 -3.54 15.70
C LEU A 62 2.73 -4.92 16.30
N ASN A 63 3.40 -5.27 17.40
CA ASN A 63 3.20 -6.56 18.05
C ASN A 63 1.78 -6.74 18.60
N ASN A 64 1.18 -5.68 19.15
CA ASN A 64 -0.19 -5.70 19.67
C ASN A 64 -1.21 -5.82 18.54
N ALA A 65 -1.00 -5.10 17.43
CA ALA A 65 -1.83 -5.22 16.23
C ALA A 65 -1.85 -6.66 15.70
N LEU A 66 -0.67 -7.27 15.56
CA LEU A 66 -0.53 -8.64 15.11
C LEU A 66 -1.13 -9.66 16.11
N GLN A 67 -1.00 -9.39 17.41
CA GLN A 67 -1.61 -10.24 18.44
C GLN A 67 -3.13 -10.19 18.35
N LYS A 68 -3.71 -9.02 18.12
CA LYS A 68 -5.16 -8.83 17.96
C LYS A 68 -5.68 -9.57 16.72
N ALA A 69 -4.97 -9.46 15.59
CA ALA A 69 -5.43 -10.01 14.31
C ALA A 69 -5.31 -11.55 14.23
N VAL A 70 -4.20 -12.14 14.71
CA VAL A 70 -3.90 -13.56 14.45
C VAL A 70 -3.39 -14.36 15.66
N GLY A 71 -3.32 -13.75 16.83
CA GLY A 71 -2.84 -14.40 18.05
C GLY A 71 -1.43 -14.95 17.90
N GLN A 72 -1.28 -16.29 17.96
CA GLN A 72 0.05 -16.95 17.92
C GLN A 72 0.70 -16.97 16.52
N ASN A 73 -0.07 -16.77 15.44
CA ASN A 73 0.40 -16.94 14.06
C ASN A 73 1.08 -15.68 13.47
N LYS A 74 1.71 -14.86 14.29
CA LYS A 74 2.35 -13.58 13.92
C LYS A 74 3.41 -13.70 12.80
N ALA A 75 4.03 -14.87 12.66
CA ALA A 75 5.09 -15.12 11.66
C ALA A 75 4.59 -15.09 10.21
N ARG A 76 3.27 -15.17 9.99
CA ARG A 76 2.68 -15.08 8.64
C ARG A 76 2.77 -13.70 8.01
N PHE A 77 2.92 -12.65 8.81
CA PHE A 77 3.04 -11.29 8.33
C PHE A 77 4.50 -10.96 8.04
N SER A 78 4.78 -10.60 6.79
CA SER A 78 6.13 -10.40 6.28
C SER A 78 6.40 -8.98 5.77
N LEU A 79 5.35 -8.23 5.41
CA LEU A 79 5.45 -6.90 4.81
C LEU A 79 4.66 -5.89 5.64
N ALA A 80 5.27 -4.73 5.91
CA ALA A 80 4.61 -3.56 6.47
C ALA A 80 4.75 -2.39 5.50
N ILE A 81 3.64 -1.73 5.17
CA ILE A 81 3.63 -0.53 4.33
C ILE A 81 3.27 0.64 5.24
N MET A 82 4.10 1.67 5.29
CA MET A 82 3.92 2.80 6.18
C MET A 82 4.33 4.13 5.54
N HIS A 83 3.75 5.21 6.03
CA HIS A 83 4.09 6.57 5.61
C HIS A 83 5.50 6.96 6.11
N SER A 84 6.21 7.80 5.34
CA SER A 84 7.58 8.25 5.65
C SER A 84 7.70 8.89 7.04
N GLN A 85 6.68 9.60 7.51
CA GLN A 85 6.67 10.20 8.85
C GLN A 85 6.80 9.14 9.96
N ILE A 86 6.11 8.00 9.81
CA ILE A 86 6.21 6.88 10.77
C ILE A 86 7.58 6.22 10.67
N ALA A 87 8.07 6.00 9.45
CA ALA A 87 9.41 5.44 9.23
C ALA A 87 10.49 6.31 9.88
N THR A 88 10.45 7.63 9.67
CA THR A 88 11.40 8.58 10.28
C THR A 88 11.35 8.53 11.81
N ASN A 89 10.17 8.42 12.42
CA ASN A 89 10.06 8.27 13.87
C ASN A 89 10.72 6.98 14.36
N LEU A 90 10.55 5.87 13.63
CA LEU A 90 11.18 4.59 13.97
C LEU A 90 12.69 4.62 13.78
N GLU A 91 13.19 5.33 12.76
CA GLU A 91 14.64 5.57 12.55
C GLU A 91 15.23 6.35 13.72
N ASN A 92 14.60 7.43 14.14
CA ASN A 92 15.03 8.24 15.28
C ASN A 92 15.08 7.43 16.57
N LEU A 93 14.19 6.46 16.73
CA LEU A 93 14.18 5.51 17.84
C LEU A 93 15.17 4.35 17.66
N LYS A 94 15.88 4.28 16.53
CA LYS A 94 16.80 3.18 16.16
C LYS A 94 16.12 1.81 16.14
N LEU A 95 14.87 1.78 15.73
CA LEU A 95 14.07 0.56 15.66
C LEU A 95 13.99 -0.01 14.23
N LEU A 96 14.29 0.82 13.23
CA LEU A 96 14.34 0.44 11.83
C LEU A 96 15.78 0.04 11.47
N GLU A 97 15.94 -1.16 10.93
CA GLU A 97 17.22 -1.67 10.46
C GLU A 97 17.19 -1.72 8.93
N TYR A 98 18.09 -0.97 8.28
CA TYR A 98 18.26 -1.06 6.84
C TYR A 98 19.04 -2.32 6.47
N LEU A 99 18.53 -3.05 5.48
CA LEU A 99 19.26 -4.18 4.92
C LEU A 99 20.53 -3.67 4.24
N LYS A 100 21.61 -4.40 4.39
CA LYS A 100 22.89 -4.08 3.79
C LYS A 100 23.24 -5.10 2.73
N TYR A 101 23.89 -4.65 1.67
CA TYR A 101 24.55 -5.53 0.72
C TYR A 101 26.02 -5.15 0.59
N THR A 102 26.85 -6.14 0.34
CA THR A 102 28.27 -5.93 0.09
C THR A 102 28.48 -5.87 -1.42
N ASP A 103 29.01 -4.77 -1.90
CA ASP A 103 29.39 -4.58 -3.30
C ASP A 103 30.56 -5.50 -3.68
N SER A 104 30.83 -5.66 -4.99
CA SER A 104 31.98 -6.43 -5.51
C SER A 104 33.32 -5.97 -4.98
N ASP A 105 33.41 -4.71 -4.55
CA ASP A 105 34.60 -4.09 -3.96
C ASP A 105 34.72 -4.31 -2.43
N GLY A 106 33.82 -5.09 -1.84
CA GLY A 106 33.79 -5.36 -0.39
C GLY A 106 33.20 -4.23 0.47
N ILE A 107 32.56 -3.22 -0.15
CA ILE A 107 31.97 -2.08 0.55
C ILE A 107 30.53 -2.41 0.93
N GLU A 108 30.18 -2.32 2.21
CA GLU A 108 28.81 -2.41 2.69
C GLU A 108 28.03 -1.15 2.35
N ARG A 109 26.88 -1.32 1.68
CA ARG A 109 25.94 -0.25 1.36
C ARG A 109 24.57 -0.58 1.93
N ASN A 110 23.88 0.43 2.46
CA ASN A 110 22.51 0.27 2.90
C ASN A 110 21.58 0.19 1.69
N LEU A 111 20.64 -0.76 1.71
CA LEU A 111 19.51 -0.80 0.81
C LEU A 111 18.45 0.20 1.25
N THR A 112 17.60 0.62 0.32
CA THR A 112 16.42 1.45 0.62
C THR A 112 15.31 0.69 1.35
N ILE A 113 15.46 -0.63 1.47
CA ILE A 113 14.51 -1.52 2.15
C ILE A 113 14.95 -1.65 3.60
N ALA A 114 14.02 -1.35 4.50
CA ALA A 114 14.21 -1.48 5.94
C ALA A 114 13.54 -2.73 6.48
N ALA A 115 13.96 -3.18 7.66
CA ALA A 115 13.32 -4.25 8.39
C ALA A 115 12.90 -3.77 9.79
N LEU A 116 11.69 -4.12 10.19
CA LEU A 116 11.15 -3.90 11.53
C LEU A 116 10.68 -5.23 12.11
N ASN A 117 11.29 -5.68 13.19
CA ASN A 117 10.97 -6.97 13.81
C ASN A 117 10.97 -8.16 12.83
N GLY A 118 11.94 -8.19 11.91
CA GLY A 118 12.06 -9.25 10.90
C GLY A 118 11.04 -9.18 9.77
N ARG A 119 10.32 -8.06 9.61
CA ARG A 119 9.40 -7.78 8.51
C ARG A 119 9.98 -6.70 7.62
N LEU A 120 9.79 -6.86 6.32
CA LEU A 120 10.17 -5.84 5.35
C LEU A 120 9.26 -4.62 5.52
N VAL A 121 9.85 -3.45 5.43
CA VAL A 121 9.15 -2.17 5.50
C VAL A 121 9.25 -1.49 4.15
N LEU A 122 8.10 -1.23 3.55
CA LEU A 122 7.96 -0.37 2.38
C LEU A 122 7.46 0.99 2.86
N VAL A 123 8.17 2.04 2.46
CA VAL A 123 7.81 3.42 2.80
C VAL A 123 7.12 4.05 1.59
N ASP A 124 5.91 4.58 1.81
CA ASP A 124 5.08 5.17 0.77
C ASP A 124 4.28 6.34 1.32
N ASP A 125 4.43 7.51 0.71
CA ASP A 125 3.73 8.72 1.11
C ASP A 125 2.28 8.79 0.59
N SER A 126 1.87 7.87 -0.30
CA SER A 126 0.48 7.70 -0.75
C SER A 126 -0.39 6.99 0.29
N MET A 127 0.20 6.55 1.42
CA MET A 127 -0.53 5.90 2.51
C MET A 127 -1.63 6.80 3.09
N PRO A 128 -2.80 6.23 3.45
CA PRO A 128 -3.92 7.01 3.97
C PRO A 128 -3.56 7.77 5.24
N THR A 129 -3.85 9.07 5.23
CA THR A 129 -3.75 9.95 6.40
C THR A 129 -5.09 10.59 6.70
N GLU A 130 -5.39 10.84 7.96
CA GLU A 130 -6.60 11.51 8.42
C GLU A 130 -6.24 12.65 9.35
N GLU A 131 -6.61 13.87 8.97
CA GLU A 131 -6.46 15.02 9.85
C GLU A 131 -7.63 15.08 10.85
N VAL A 132 -7.32 14.94 12.12
CA VAL A 132 -8.31 15.05 13.20
C VAL A 132 -8.26 16.46 13.77
N PRO A 133 -9.34 17.26 13.61
CA PRO A 133 -9.36 18.62 14.10
C PRO A 133 -9.36 18.67 15.64
N LYS A 134 -8.93 19.79 16.19
CA LYS A 134 -8.97 20.04 17.64
C LYS A 134 -10.39 19.85 18.18
N SER A 135 -10.51 19.05 19.24
CA SER A 135 -11.76 18.84 19.96
C SER A 135 -11.56 19.02 21.46
N GLY A 136 -12.20 20.03 22.05
CA GLY A 136 -12.06 20.35 23.46
C GLY A 136 -10.61 20.63 23.86
N THR A 137 -10.07 19.84 24.78
CA THR A 137 -8.68 19.92 25.25
C THR A 137 -7.68 19.14 24.37
N THR A 138 -8.16 18.28 23.47
CA THR A 138 -7.30 17.50 22.55
C THR A 138 -6.85 18.37 21.40
N PRO A 139 -5.52 18.56 21.18
CA PRO A 139 -5.02 19.31 20.05
C PRO A 139 -5.32 18.61 18.72
N ALA A 140 -5.29 19.33 17.62
CA ALA A 140 -5.36 18.72 16.30
C ALA A 140 -4.15 17.79 16.09
N TYR A 141 -4.36 16.65 15.42
CA TYR A 141 -3.31 15.69 15.10
C TYR A 141 -3.63 14.96 13.78
N THR A 142 -2.61 14.37 13.18
CA THR A 142 -2.76 13.57 11.97
C THR A 142 -2.63 12.09 12.33
N LYS A 143 -3.61 11.29 11.92
CA LYS A 143 -3.55 9.83 11.98
C LYS A 143 -2.88 9.30 10.72
N TYR A 144 -1.95 8.40 10.90
CA TYR A 144 -1.29 7.68 9.83
C TYR A 144 -1.72 6.21 9.86
N THR A 145 -2.07 5.67 8.71
CA THR A 145 -2.40 4.25 8.58
C THR A 145 -1.15 3.47 8.19
N THR A 146 -0.96 2.30 8.77
CA THR A 146 0.08 1.34 8.41
C THR A 146 -0.58 0.02 8.09
N TYR A 147 -0.36 -0.52 6.90
CA TYR A 147 -0.84 -1.85 6.52
C TYR A 147 0.23 -2.88 6.78
N VAL A 148 -0.19 -4.03 7.32
CA VAL A 148 0.69 -5.18 7.55
C VAL A 148 0.09 -6.37 6.83
N LEU A 149 0.84 -6.88 5.86
CA LEU A 149 0.38 -7.93 4.95
C LEU A 149 1.15 -9.22 5.20
N GLY A 150 0.45 -10.32 5.05
CA GLY A 150 1.01 -11.66 5.07
C GLY A 150 1.16 -12.23 3.68
N GLU A 151 1.90 -13.32 3.58
CA GLU A 151 1.97 -14.12 2.35
C GLU A 151 0.56 -14.66 2.01
N GLY A 152 0.15 -14.48 0.74
CA GLY A 152 -1.17 -14.90 0.26
C GLY A 152 -2.30 -13.92 0.58
N ALA A 153 -2.02 -12.70 1.07
CA ALA A 153 -3.04 -11.67 1.30
C ALA A 153 -3.73 -11.23 -0.01
N PHE A 154 -2.99 -11.25 -1.11
CA PHE A 154 -3.49 -10.97 -2.45
C PHE A 154 -3.14 -12.09 -3.43
N GLU A 155 -4.09 -12.39 -4.31
CA GLU A 155 -3.83 -13.15 -5.52
C GLU A 155 -3.60 -12.19 -6.68
N PHE A 156 -2.50 -12.40 -7.40
CA PHE A 156 -2.12 -11.59 -8.56
C PHE A 156 -2.28 -12.42 -9.82
N THR A 157 -2.99 -11.86 -10.81
CA THR A 157 -3.11 -12.47 -12.13
C THR A 157 -2.89 -11.43 -13.22
N ASN A 158 -2.01 -11.75 -14.16
CA ASN A 158 -1.79 -10.94 -15.36
C ASN A 158 -2.26 -11.72 -16.60
N PRO A 159 -3.50 -11.52 -17.06
CA PRO A 159 -4.02 -12.17 -18.28
C PRO A 159 -3.36 -11.67 -19.56
N GLY A 160 -2.58 -10.62 -19.50
CA GLY A 160 -1.93 -9.98 -20.63
C GLY A 160 -2.87 -9.15 -21.50
N ALA A 161 -2.33 -8.12 -22.14
CA ALA A 161 -3.04 -7.37 -23.17
C ALA A 161 -2.79 -8.01 -24.55
N LYS A 162 -3.81 -8.03 -25.41
CA LYS A 162 -3.69 -8.59 -26.77
C LYS A 162 -2.59 -7.88 -27.59
N VAL A 163 -2.45 -6.55 -27.42
CA VAL A 163 -1.40 -5.72 -27.99
C VAL A 163 -0.85 -4.86 -26.85
N PRO A 164 0.18 -5.32 -26.12
CA PRO A 164 0.69 -4.59 -24.96
C PRO A 164 1.40 -3.29 -25.34
N PHE A 165 2.11 -3.29 -26.47
CA PHE A 165 2.81 -2.11 -26.97
C PHE A 165 2.46 -1.89 -28.43
N GLU A 166 2.21 -0.64 -28.79
CA GLU A 166 1.94 -0.23 -30.16
C GLU A 166 2.54 1.15 -30.42
N MET A 167 3.20 1.32 -31.54
CA MET A 167 3.78 2.60 -31.94
C MET A 167 3.04 3.12 -33.16
N PHE A 168 2.59 4.36 -33.09
CA PHE A 168 1.96 5.07 -34.19
C PHE A 168 2.80 6.28 -34.57
N ARG A 169 3.08 6.42 -35.88
CA ARG A 169 3.79 7.58 -36.44
C ARG A 169 2.82 8.45 -37.24
N ASP A 170 2.69 9.72 -36.86
CA ASP A 170 1.97 10.73 -37.61
C ASP A 170 2.98 11.66 -38.33
N PRO A 171 3.14 11.57 -39.65
CA PRO A 171 4.09 12.41 -40.40
C PRO A 171 3.60 13.85 -40.57
N LYS A 172 2.33 14.14 -40.32
CA LYS A 172 1.75 15.47 -40.51
C LYS A 172 1.94 16.39 -39.32
N THR A 173 2.07 15.83 -38.13
CA THR A 173 2.18 16.60 -36.89
C THR A 173 3.64 16.80 -36.52
N ASN A 174 4.05 18.05 -36.26
CA ASN A 174 5.40 18.43 -35.81
C ASN A 174 6.56 17.89 -36.65
N GLY A 175 6.36 17.64 -37.98
CA GLY A 175 7.37 17.07 -38.84
C GLY A 175 7.62 15.57 -38.66
N GLY A 176 6.72 14.92 -37.97
CA GLY A 176 6.73 13.49 -37.62
C GLY A 176 6.69 13.29 -36.12
N GLN A 177 5.52 12.91 -35.60
CA GLN A 177 5.33 12.59 -34.19
C GLN A 177 5.16 11.09 -34.02
N ASP A 178 5.94 10.50 -33.12
CA ASP A 178 5.81 9.10 -32.73
C ASP A 178 5.06 9.03 -31.40
N THR A 179 3.98 8.20 -31.34
CA THR A 179 3.19 7.97 -30.14
C THR A 179 3.30 6.51 -29.75
N LEU A 180 3.76 6.25 -28.53
CA LEU A 180 3.80 4.92 -27.94
C LEU A 180 2.54 4.69 -27.10
N TYR A 181 1.82 3.62 -27.39
CA TYR A 181 0.70 3.12 -26.60
C TYR A 181 1.18 1.92 -25.78
N SER A 182 1.07 2.03 -24.46
CA SER A 182 1.30 0.92 -23.54
C SER A 182 -0.01 0.52 -22.89
N ARG A 183 -0.29 -0.80 -22.81
CA ARG A 183 -1.51 -1.35 -22.24
C ARG A 183 -1.16 -2.49 -21.32
N GLU A 184 -1.67 -2.46 -20.11
CA GLU A 184 -1.55 -3.55 -19.15
C GLU A 184 -2.94 -4.06 -18.75
N ARG A 185 -3.02 -5.34 -18.40
CA ARG A 185 -4.19 -5.97 -17.78
C ARG A 185 -3.73 -6.78 -16.60
N ILE A 186 -4.13 -6.37 -15.44
CA ILE A 186 -3.79 -7.02 -14.17
C ILE A 186 -5.05 -7.16 -13.32
N CYS A 187 -5.03 -8.13 -12.42
CA CYS A 187 -6.05 -8.29 -11.41
C CYS A 187 -5.37 -8.60 -10.07
N TYR A 188 -5.67 -7.78 -9.08
CA TYR A 188 -5.35 -8.02 -7.69
C TYR A 188 -6.63 -8.40 -6.96
N ALA A 189 -6.68 -9.60 -6.42
CA ALA A 189 -7.81 -10.09 -5.63
C ALA A 189 -7.38 -10.28 -4.18
N PRO A 190 -7.95 -9.53 -3.21
CA PRO A 190 -7.71 -9.79 -1.80
C PRO A 190 -8.34 -11.13 -1.44
N TYR A 191 -7.62 -11.94 -0.65
CA TYR A 191 -8.05 -13.30 -0.33
C TYR A 191 -9.35 -13.31 0.49
N GLY A 192 -10.36 -13.98 -0.05
CA GLY A 192 -11.66 -14.15 0.62
C GLY A 192 -12.58 -12.92 0.58
N ILE A 193 -12.23 -11.87 -0.15
CA ILE A 193 -13.01 -10.63 -0.27
C ILE A 193 -13.26 -10.37 -1.76
N SER A 194 -14.50 -10.02 -2.11
CA SER A 194 -14.93 -9.83 -3.48
C SER A 194 -15.36 -8.39 -3.75
N PHE A 195 -15.02 -7.89 -4.94
CA PHE A 195 -15.54 -6.62 -5.43
C PHE A 195 -16.92 -6.85 -6.05
N THR A 196 -17.95 -6.23 -5.50
CA THR A 196 -19.37 -6.55 -5.82
C THR A 196 -20.07 -5.50 -6.68
N LYS A 197 -19.41 -4.37 -6.99
CA LYS A 197 -20.02 -3.32 -7.79
C LYS A 197 -20.29 -3.76 -9.23
N SER A 198 -21.55 -3.86 -9.61
CA SER A 198 -21.99 -4.34 -10.94
C SER A 198 -21.99 -3.25 -12.01
N SER A 199 -22.04 -1.97 -11.63
CA SER A 199 -22.07 -0.82 -12.55
C SER A 199 -20.91 0.11 -12.24
N MET A 200 -19.90 0.06 -13.09
CA MET A 200 -18.68 0.87 -12.99
C MET A 200 -18.72 2.03 -13.98
N ALA A 201 -18.01 3.11 -13.70
CA ALA A 201 -17.90 4.26 -14.59
C ALA A 201 -17.14 3.94 -15.89
N THR A 202 -16.20 2.99 -15.82
CA THR A 202 -15.36 2.55 -16.94
C THR A 202 -15.32 1.02 -17.01
N LEU A 203 -14.59 0.45 -17.98
CA LEU A 203 -14.40 -1.01 -18.09
C LEU A 203 -13.62 -1.62 -16.91
N SER A 204 -12.84 -0.81 -16.22
CA SER A 204 -12.15 -1.18 -14.99
C SER A 204 -12.66 -0.28 -13.86
N PRO A 205 -12.69 -0.74 -12.61
CA PRO A 205 -13.05 0.13 -11.50
C PRO A 205 -12.06 1.29 -11.40
N THR A 206 -12.54 2.46 -11.06
CA THR A 206 -11.69 3.62 -10.73
C THR A 206 -11.18 3.52 -9.30
N ASP A 207 -10.10 4.24 -8.96
CA ASP A 207 -9.56 4.25 -7.59
C ASP A 207 -10.62 4.68 -6.58
N ALA A 208 -11.41 5.70 -6.90
CA ALA A 208 -12.54 6.14 -6.06
C ALA A 208 -13.61 5.04 -5.86
N GLU A 209 -13.83 4.16 -6.83
CA GLU A 209 -14.75 3.03 -6.69
C GLU A 209 -14.14 1.91 -5.87
N LEU A 210 -12.83 1.68 -5.98
CA LEU A 210 -12.09 0.70 -5.17
C LEU A 210 -12.00 1.12 -3.71
N GLU A 211 -11.83 2.40 -3.41
CA GLU A 211 -11.75 2.94 -2.05
C GLU A 211 -13.08 2.91 -1.28
N MET A 212 -14.20 2.72 -1.97
CA MET A 212 -15.52 2.65 -1.32
C MET A 212 -15.76 1.28 -0.69
N GLY A 213 -15.85 1.22 0.65
CA GLY A 213 -16.10 -0.01 1.38
C GLY A 213 -17.42 -0.71 1.04
N VAL A 214 -18.43 0.02 0.56
CA VAL A 214 -19.72 -0.57 0.13
C VAL A 214 -19.61 -1.43 -1.14
N ASN A 215 -18.50 -1.35 -1.85
CA ASN A 215 -18.26 -2.13 -3.07
C ASN A 215 -17.53 -3.46 -2.79
N TRP A 216 -17.24 -3.76 -1.52
CA TRP A 216 -16.51 -4.95 -1.10
C TRP A 216 -17.34 -5.81 -0.13
N GLU A 217 -17.22 -7.11 -0.26
CA GLU A 217 -17.92 -8.10 0.57
C GLU A 217 -17.04 -9.34 0.81
#